data_cd27e4949f5f4c7307ef5e5f499e577a
#
_entry.id   cd27e4949f5f4c7307ef5e5f499e577a
#
_cell.length_a   1.000
_cell.length_b   1.000
_cell.length_c   1.000
_cell.angle_alpha   90.00
_cell.angle_beta   90.00
_cell.angle_gamma   90.00
#
_symmetry.space_group_name_H-M   'P 1'
#
loop_
_entity.id
_entity.type
_entity.pdbx_description
1 polymer ?
#
loop_
_entity_poly.entity_id
_entity_poly.type
_entity_poly.pdbx_seq_one_letter_code
_entity_poly.pdbx_strand_id
1 'polypeptide(L)'
;MSETQPEVMKDVPWWRGAVIYQIYPRSFADSNDDGIGDLPGIISKLDYIADLGVDGIWISPFFTSPMKDFGYDVADYCDVDPIFGMLDDFDRLIETAHALGLRVVIDQVYAHTSDLHDWFSESRASRDGTKSDWYVWADAKPDGTPPNNWQAVFGGPSWTWDARRGQYYMHNFLPSQPQLNLHNDDVQEALLDVARFWLERGVDGFRLDAINFAMHDPALTYNPPRDLKGRKPTRPFDFQDHIHNQSQPGIPLFLERVRQVTDEFGVRLTVAEVPGANALEEMKAFTADEKRLNSAYNFDFLYASTLTPRRVKRSLDGWTGAPGEGWPSWEFSNHDAPRYVSRWHDGSNPVAFAKMANALLLCLRGNPIIYQGEELGLEQAEIAFEDLQDPEAIANWPMTLGRDGARTPIPWAAQDEFAGFSGVQPWLPVWDAHAEMAVDRQLADEDSVFAFVRAFLAARKQSPALQIGDVEFVDAPEPLPAFWRTLGEERVFCAFNLGGAPVEWEPPLDDTATAIVPTEWARSASGIAPPFGVLVAKG
;
A
#
# COMPACT_ATOMS: atom_id res chain seq x y z
N MET A 1 -21.45 -14.88 18.26
CA MET A 1 -20.81 -15.54 19.42
C MET A 1 -19.36 -15.06 19.42
N SER A 2 -18.88 -14.40 20.49
CA SER A 2 -17.48 -13.97 20.55
C SER A 2 -16.61 -15.24 20.59
N GLU A 3 -15.98 -15.57 19.48
CA GLU A 3 -14.96 -16.62 19.47
C GLU A 3 -13.81 -16.15 20.34
N THR A 4 -13.49 -16.94 21.37
CA THR A 4 -12.36 -16.63 22.26
C THR A 4 -11.08 -16.79 21.46
N GLN A 5 -10.31 -15.70 21.32
CA GLN A 5 -8.96 -15.75 20.73
C GLN A 5 -8.13 -16.85 21.40
N PRO A 6 -7.31 -17.58 20.61
CA PRO A 6 -6.35 -18.52 21.18
C PRO A 6 -5.48 -17.88 22.26
N GLU A 7 -5.17 -18.59 23.33
CA GLU A 7 -4.44 -18.04 24.47
C GLU A 7 -3.10 -17.41 24.10
N VAL A 8 -2.42 -17.96 23.10
CA VAL A 8 -1.14 -17.46 22.55
C VAL A 8 -1.26 -16.08 21.89
N MET A 9 -2.47 -15.65 21.52
CA MET A 9 -2.73 -14.36 20.85
C MET A 9 -3.13 -13.23 21.82
N LYS A 10 -3.34 -13.52 23.13
CA LYS A 10 -3.85 -12.51 24.09
C LYS A 10 -2.93 -11.31 24.29
N ASP A 11 -1.61 -11.53 24.23
CA ASP A 11 -0.59 -10.49 24.44
C ASP A 11 -0.03 -9.93 23.12
N VAL A 12 -0.55 -10.39 21.97
CA VAL A 12 -0.11 -9.94 20.65
C VAL A 12 -0.86 -8.66 20.29
N PRO A 13 -0.18 -7.55 19.94
CA PRO A 13 -0.86 -6.34 19.52
C PRO A 13 -1.72 -6.63 18.28
N TRP A 14 -2.91 -6.01 18.20
CA TRP A 14 -3.93 -6.30 17.18
C TRP A 14 -3.39 -6.26 15.74
N TRP A 15 -2.43 -5.37 15.49
CA TRP A 15 -1.87 -5.14 14.17
C TRP A 15 -0.90 -6.23 13.71
N ARG A 16 -0.32 -7.01 14.64
CA ARG A 16 0.70 -8.00 14.29
C ARG A 16 0.05 -9.23 13.65
N GLY A 17 0.28 -9.40 12.36
CA GLY A 17 -0.35 -10.42 11.54
C GLY A 17 -1.76 -10.06 11.06
N ALA A 18 -2.23 -8.84 11.30
CA ALA A 18 -3.50 -8.35 10.78
C ALA A 18 -3.50 -8.26 9.25
N VAL A 19 -4.65 -8.48 8.65
CA VAL A 19 -4.92 -8.27 7.23
C VAL A 19 -5.63 -6.93 7.07
N ILE A 20 -5.06 -6.04 6.27
CA ILE A 20 -5.59 -4.70 6.00
C ILE A 20 -6.14 -4.64 4.59
N TYR A 21 -7.33 -4.07 4.43
CA TYR A 21 -7.95 -3.81 3.12
C TYR A 21 -7.73 -2.35 2.72
N GLN A 22 -7.01 -2.13 1.63
CA GLN A 22 -6.74 -0.78 1.14
C GLN A 22 -7.89 -0.26 0.29
N ILE A 23 -8.41 0.92 0.66
CA ILE A 23 -9.44 1.66 -0.06
C ILE A 23 -8.82 2.89 -0.73
N TYR A 24 -9.05 3.02 -2.03
CA TYR A 24 -8.82 4.25 -2.79
C TYR A 24 -10.15 4.99 -2.93
N PRO A 25 -10.42 6.03 -2.11
CA PRO A 25 -11.76 6.61 -1.93
C PRO A 25 -12.47 6.94 -3.25
N ARG A 26 -11.78 7.65 -4.15
CA ARG A 26 -12.32 8.13 -5.43
C ARG A 26 -12.95 7.05 -6.30
N SER A 27 -12.53 5.79 -6.14
CA SER A 27 -12.92 4.66 -6.98
C SER A 27 -13.64 3.57 -6.21
N PHE A 28 -14.01 3.80 -4.95
CA PHE A 28 -14.62 2.76 -4.13
C PHE A 28 -16.15 2.72 -4.31
N ALA A 29 -16.86 3.77 -3.94
CA ALA A 29 -18.30 3.90 -4.15
C ALA A 29 -18.70 5.38 -4.10
N ASP A 30 -19.47 5.83 -5.09
CA ASP A 30 -20.02 7.17 -5.18
C ASP A 30 -21.43 7.17 -4.55
N SER A 31 -21.65 8.01 -3.55
CA SER A 31 -22.95 8.08 -2.83
C SER A 31 -23.82 9.25 -3.25
N ASN A 32 -23.26 10.22 -3.99
CA ASN A 32 -23.91 11.48 -4.30
C ASN A 32 -24.11 11.73 -5.80
N ASP A 33 -23.72 10.77 -6.64
CA ASP A 33 -23.83 10.81 -8.10
C ASP A 33 -23.03 11.97 -8.74
N ASP A 34 -21.79 12.21 -8.27
CA ASP A 34 -20.88 13.18 -8.89
C ASP A 34 -19.77 12.52 -9.73
N GLY A 35 -19.73 11.19 -9.77
CA GLY A 35 -18.74 10.39 -10.49
C GLY A 35 -17.46 10.11 -9.70
N ILE A 36 -17.40 10.51 -8.44
CA ILE A 36 -16.25 10.34 -7.55
C ILE A 36 -16.72 9.60 -6.28
N GLY A 37 -16.04 8.54 -5.91
CA GLY A 37 -16.31 7.83 -4.64
C GLY A 37 -15.99 8.70 -3.43
N ASP A 38 -16.72 8.52 -2.33
CA ASP A 38 -16.70 9.36 -1.16
C ASP A 38 -16.78 8.58 0.18
N LEU A 39 -16.64 9.28 1.32
CA LEU A 39 -16.69 8.65 2.65
C LEU A 39 -18.07 8.02 2.94
N PRO A 40 -19.23 8.67 2.64
CA PRO A 40 -20.53 8.02 2.78
C PRO A 40 -20.68 6.77 1.91
N GLY A 41 -20.11 6.76 0.71
CA GLY A 41 -20.02 5.58 -0.16
C GLY A 41 -19.21 4.46 0.50
N ILE A 42 -18.06 4.77 1.09
CA ILE A 42 -17.27 3.79 1.87
C ILE A 42 -18.10 3.24 3.02
N ILE A 43 -18.77 4.10 3.81
CA ILE A 43 -19.61 3.69 4.93
C ILE A 43 -20.67 2.70 4.48
N SER A 44 -21.30 2.93 3.33
CA SER A 44 -22.35 2.07 2.77
C SER A 44 -21.88 0.65 2.42
N LYS A 45 -20.56 0.45 2.32
CA LYS A 45 -19.91 -0.82 1.94
C LYS A 45 -19.07 -1.45 3.06
N LEU A 46 -19.05 -0.89 4.27
CA LEU A 46 -18.28 -1.45 5.38
C LEU A 46 -18.74 -2.86 5.78
N ASP A 47 -20.02 -3.17 5.67
CA ASP A 47 -20.54 -4.52 5.90
C ASP A 47 -19.92 -5.56 4.93
N TYR A 48 -19.74 -5.20 3.65
CA TYR A 48 -19.06 -6.03 2.66
C TYR A 48 -17.60 -6.32 3.06
N ILE A 49 -16.88 -5.29 3.50
CA ILE A 49 -15.48 -5.43 3.95
C ILE A 49 -15.40 -6.27 5.22
N ALA A 50 -16.31 -6.07 6.17
CA ALA A 50 -16.38 -6.87 7.39
C ALA A 50 -16.72 -8.34 7.10
N ASP A 51 -17.65 -8.62 6.16
CA ASP A 51 -17.99 -9.98 5.73
C ASP A 51 -16.84 -10.67 4.99
N LEU A 52 -16.00 -9.92 4.27
CA LEU A 52 -14.77 -10.46 3.67
C LEU A 52 -13.85 -11.03 4.75
N GLY A 53 -13.82 -10.42 5.93
CA GLY A 53 -13.12 -10.95 7.09
C GLY A 53 -11.72 -10.37 7.34
N VAL A 54 -11.39 -9.20 6.83
CA VAL A 54 -10.17 -8.45 7.16
C VAL A 54 -10.22 -7.89 8.59
N ASP A 55 -9.08 -7.42 9.10
CA ASP A 55 -8.96 -6.90 10.47
C ASP A 55 -9.07 -5.37 10.53
N GLY A 56 -8.86 -4.71 9.40
CA GLY A 56 -8.96 -3.26 9.29
C GLY A 56 -8.93 -2.77 7.86
N ILE A 57 -9.16 -1.47 7.70
CA ILE A 57 -9.09 -0.77 6.43
C ILE A 57 -7.95 0.26 6.46
N TRP A 58 -7.31 0.47 5.33
CA TRP A 58 -6.44 1.61 5.08
C TRP A 58 -7.08 2.48 4.00
N ILE A 59 -7.33 3.75 4.32
CA ILE A 59 -7.92 4.73 3.41
C ILE A 59 -6.82 5.63 2.86
N SER A 60 -6.63 5.64 1.53
CA SER A 60 -5.74 6.58 0.85
C SER A 60 -6.22 8.03 1.04
N PRO A 61 -5.39 9.08 0.81
CA PRO A 61 -5.68 10.43 1.25
C PRO A 61 -7.05 10.97 0.83
N PHE A 62 -7.76 11.53 1.80
CA PHE A 62 -9.07 12.19 1.65
C PHE A 62 -9.05 13.63 2.19
N PHE A 63 -7.88 14.12 2.60
CA PHE A 63 -7.68 15.47 3.12
C PHE A 63 -7.97 16.53 2.06
N THR A 64 -8.22 17.77 2.50
CA THR A 64 -8.40 18.90 1.58
C THR A 64 -7.20 19.02 0.64
N SER A 65 -7.46 18.97 -0.66
CA SER A 65 -6.43 18.92 -1.70
C SER A 65 -6.93 19.53 -3.00
N PRO A 66 -6.09 20.24 -3.78
CA PRO A 66 -6.43 20.63 -5.15
C PRO A 66 -6.41 19.47 -6.14
N MET A 67 -6.16 18.24 -5.69
CA MET A 67 -6.21 16.99 -6.46
C MET A 67 -5.27 16.93 -7.67
N LYS A 68 -4.15 17.64 -7.65
CA LYS A 68 -3.13 17.57 -8.72
C LYS A 68 -2.38 16.23 -8.70
N ASP A 69 -2.33 15.58 -7.52
CA ASP A 69 -1.89 14.20 -7.32
C ASP A 69 -2.91 13.40 -6.49
N PHE A 70 -4.20 13.64 -6.76
CA PHE A 70 -5.34 12.87 -6.25
C PHE A 70 -5.38 12.68 -4.72
N GLY A 71 -5.02 13.73 -3.97
CA GLY A 71 -5.06 13.75 -2.51
C GLY A 71 -3.68 13.74 -1.85
N TYR A 72 -2.62 13.32 -2.55
CA TYR A 72 -1.26 13.36 -2.04
C TYR A 72 -0.65 14.78 -2.04
N ASP A 73 -1.27 15.75 -2.67
CA ASP A 73 -0.96 17.18 -2.58
C ASP A 73 -1.87 17.86 -1.54
N VAL A 74 -1.58 17.65 -0.25
CA VAL A 74 -2.43 18.08 0.87
C VAL A 74 -2.37 19.60 1.07
N ALA A 75 -3.55 20.24 1.05
CA ALA A 75 -3.70 21.69 1.32
C ALA A 75 -4.13 21.99 2.76
N ASP A 76 -4.85 21.08 3.41
CA ASP A 76 -5.15 21.10 4.85
C ASP A 76 -5.19 19.65 5.37
N TYR A 77 -4.32 19.35 6.34
CA TYR A 77 -4.23 18.02 6.93
C TYR A 77 -5.34 17.67 7.92
N CYS A 78 -6.05 18.68 8.43
CA CYS A 78 -7.00 18.53 9.53
C CYS A 78 -8.45 18.64 9.09
N ASP A 79 -8.71 18.59 7.79
CA ASP A 79 -10.07 18.61 7.24
C ASP A 79 -10.22 17.57 6.12
N VAL A 80 -11.47 17.21 5.82
CA VAL A 80 -11.87 16.34 4.72
C VAL A 80 -12.12 17.19 3.48
N ASP A 81 -11.60 16.77 2.33
CA ASP A 81 -11.94 17.45 1.07
C ASP A 81 -13.44 17.34 0.78
N PRO A 82 -14.12 18.45 0.41
CA PRO A 82 -15.54 18.45 0.12
C PRO A 82 -16.03 17.43 -0.92
N ILE A 83 -15.13 16.98 -1.82
CA ILE A 83 -15.47 15.92 -2.78
C ILE A 83 -15.62 14.55 -2.12
N PHE A 84 -15.05 14.35 -0.93
CA PHE A 84 -15.16 13.11 -0.18
C PHE A 84 -16.16 13.19 0.98
N GLY A 85 -16.64 14.39 1.32
CA GLY A 85 -17.57 14.61 2.42
C GLY A 85 -17.06 15.65 3.42
N MET A 86 -17.28 15.42 4.70
CA MET A 86 -16.87 16.33 5.77
C MET A 86 -16.39 15.55 7.00
N LEU A 87 -15.83 16.24 8.00
CA LEU A 87 -15.33 15.62 9.24
C LEU A 87 -16.38 14.78 9.96
N ASP A 88 -17.66 15.18 9.95
CA ASP A 88 -18.76 14.41 10.54
C ASP A 88 -18.97 13.07 9.80
N ASP A 89 -18.70 13.00 8.50
CA ASP A 89 -18.74 11.76 7.72
C ASP A 89 -17.59 10.84 8.11
N PHE A 90 -16.41 11.41 8.35
CA PHE A 90 -15.26 10.65 8.84
C PHE A 90 -15.51 10.10 10.25
N ASP A 91 -16.06 10.89 11.16
CA ASP A 91 -16.41 10.43 12.51
C ASP A 91 -17.43 9.28 12.45
N ARG A 92 -18.46 9.37 11.57
CA ARG A 92 -19.38 8.25 11.31
C ARG A 92 -18.69 7.01 10.74
N LEU A 93 -17.72 7.20 9.85
CA LEU A 93 -16.94 6.09 9.29
C LEU A 93 -16.18 5.35 10.40
N ILE A 94 -15.51 6.07 11.29
CA ILE A 94 -14.80 5.50 12.46
C ILE A 94 -15.78 4.71 13.35
N GLU A 95 -16.90 5.33 13.72
CA GLU A 95 -17.92 4.69 14.57
C GLU A 95 -18.46 3.40 13.94
N THR A 96 -18.77 3.44 12.64
CA THR A 96 -19.34 2.29 11.91
C THR A 96 -18.31 1.18 11.75
N ALA A 97 -17.08 1.53 11.36
CA ALA A 97 -16.00 0.55 11.23
C ALA A 97 -15.70 -0.16 12.56
N HIS A 98 -15.60 0.61 13.66
CA HIS A 98 -15.38 0.04 14.99
C HIS A 98 -16.55 -0.84 15.46
N ALA A 99 -17.80 -0.47 15.16
CA ALA A 99 -18.97 -1.29 15.48
C ALA A 99 -18.96 -2.63 14.73
N LEU A 100 -18.36 -2.68 13.54
CA LEU A 100 -18.15 -3.90 12.76
C LEU A 100 -16.86 -4.66 13.14
N GLY A 101 -16.08 -4.14 14.08
CA GLY A 101 -14.80 -4.73 14.51
C GLY A 101 -13.62 -4.43 13.59
N LEU A 102 -13.77 -3.52 12.64
CA LEU A 102 -12.70 -3.08 11.74
C LEU A 102 -11.86 -1.96 12.37
N ARG A 103 -10.54 -2.03 12.20
CA ARG A 103 -9.62 -0.94 12.53
C ARG A 103 -9.46 0.00 11.34
N VAL A 104 -9.20 1.28 11.62
CA VAL A 104 -9.06 2.30 10.57
C VAL A 104 -7.64 2.88 10.59
N VAL A 105 -6.94 2.72 9.47
CA VAL A 105 -5.62 3.29 9.19
C VAL A 105 -5.79 4.33 8.10
N ILE A 106 -5.13 5.50 8.25
CA ILE A 106 -5.15 6.56 7.24
C ILE A 106 -3.74 6.89 6.77
N ASP A 107 -3.63 7.46 5.57
CA ASP A 107 -2.36 7.98 5.05
C ASP A 107 -1.89 9.22 5.82
N GLN A 108 -0.57 9.37 5.94
CA GLN A 108 0.09 10.60 6.38
C GLN A 108 1.19 10.98 5.39
N VAL A 109 1.06 12.14 4.79
CA VAL A 109 2.00 12.67 3.80
C VAL A 109 2.92 13.67 4.48
N TYR A 110 4.08 13.21 4.96
CA TYR A 110 4.97 14.05 5.77
C TYR A 110 6.15 14.68 5.00
N ALA A 111 6.36 14.26 3.75
CA ALA A 111 7.47 14.78 2.96
C ALA A 111 7.18 16.16 2.35
N HIS A 112 5.95 16.47 2.01
CA HIS A 112 5.55 17.67 1.27
C HIS A 112 4.11 18.08 1.56
N THR A 113 3.73 19.26 1.09
CA THR A 113 2.32 19.73 1.07
C THR A 113 1.93 20.10 -0.35
N SER A 114 0.67 20.51 -0.55
CA SER A 114 0.28 21.28 -1.74
C SER A 114 0.95 22.65 -1.77
N ASP A 115 1.16 23.20 -2.96
CA ASP A 115 1.54 24.60 -3.17
C ASP A 115 0.43 25.60 -2.78
N LEU A 116 -0.77 25.10 -2.44
CA LEU A 116 -1.90 25.86 -1.90
C LEU A 116 -2.03 25.79 -0.38
N HIS A 117 -1.17 25.01 0.30
CA HIS A 117 -1.16 24.95 1.76
C HIS A 117 -0.77 26.30 2.36
N ASP A 118 -1.44 26.71 3.45
CA ASP A 118 -1.16 27.99 4.12
C ASP A 118 0.30 28.11 4.58
N TRP A 119 0.91 27.02 5.05
CA TRP A 119 2.33 27.00 5.43
C TRP A 119 3.24 27.40 4.26
N PHE A 120 2.95 26.89 3.05
CA PHE A 120 3.73 27.26 1.87
C PHE A 120 3.48 28.71 1.45
N SER A 121 2.24 29.17 1.51
CA SER A 121 1.88 30.57 1.22
C SER A 121 2.63 31.55 2.15
N GLU A 122 2.72 31.26 3.44
CA GLU A 122 3.49 32.05 4.41
C GLU A 122 5.00 31.95 4.13
N SER A 123 5.53 30.75 3.90
CA SER A 123 6.95 30.52 3.63
C SER A 123 7.43 31.27 2.39
N ARG A 124 6.66 31.20 1.28
CA ARG A 124 7.04 31.89 0.02
C ARG A 124 6.91 33.41 0.08
N ALA A 125 6.15 33.95 1.05
CA ALA A 125 5.90 35.38 1.15
C ALA A 125 7.15 36.19 1.58
N SER A 126 8.06 35.59 2.37
CA SER A 126 9.24 36.29 2.89
C SER A 126 10.39 35.32 3.17
N ARG A 127 11.63 35.80 3.01
CA ARG A 127 12.85 35.06 3.42
C ARG A 127 13.10 35.10 4.93
N ASP A 128 12.47 36.03 5.63
CA ASP A 128 12.71 36.34 7.07
C ASP A 128 11.43 36.14 7.90
N GLY A 129 10.37 35.55 7.34
CA GLY A 129 9.12 35.26 8.04
C GLY A 129 9.25 34.07 8.99
N THR A 130 8.25 33.86 9.87
CA THR A 130 8.21 32.79 10.87
C THR A 130 8.27 31.39 10.25
N LYS A 131 7.73 31.23 9.04
CA LYS A 131 7.78 29.97 8.29
C LYS A 131 8.76 30.00 7.11
N SER A 132 9.73 30.93 7.11
CA SER A 132 10.65 31.13 5.99
C SER A 132 11.47 29.87 5.64
N ASP A 133 11.76 29.01 6.60
CA ASP A 133 12.54 27.78 6.49
C ASP A 133 11.71 26.49 6.71
N TRP A 134 10.37 26.62 6.67
CA TRP A 134 9.49 25.45 6.76
C TRP A 134 9.52 24.55 5.51
N TYR A 135 9.98 25.11 4.39
CA TYR A 135 10.19 24.38 3.13
C TYR A 135 11.64 24.49 2.70
N VAL A 136 12.05 23.61 1.80
CA VAL A 136 13.43 23.57 1.32
C VAL A 136 13.61 24.60 0.22
N TRP A 137 14.28 25.70 0.54
CA TRP A 137 14.60 26.80 -0.36
C TRP A 137 16.10 26.89 -0.63
N ALA A 138 16.48 27.34 -1.82
CA ALA A 138 17.86 27.61 -2.18
C ALA A 138 17.99 28.77 -3.16
N ASP A 139 19.08 29.53 -3.05
CA ASP A 139 19.40 30.55 -4.02
C ASP A 139 19.85 29.93 -5.35
N ALA A 140 19.59 30.62 -6.44
CA ALA A 140 20.14 30.28 -7.73
C ALA A 140 21.67 30.33 -7.73
N LYS A 141 22.32 29.50 -8.54
CA LYS A 141 23.72 29.64 -8.84
C LYS A 141 23.98 30.97 -9.58
N PRO A 142 25.25 31.42 -9.69
CA PRO A 142 25.58 32.66 -10.39
C PRO A 142 25.12 32.74 -11.84
N ASP A 143 24.92 31.58 -12.49
CA ASP A 143 24.40 31.46 -13.86
C ASP A 143 22.87 31.35 -13.94
N GLY A 144 22.18 31.48 -12.79
CA GLY A 144 20.73 31.39 -12.69
C GLY A 144 20.17 29.96 -12.63
N THR A 145 21.00 28.92 -12.66
CA THR A 145 20.55 27.51 -12.63
C THR A 145 20.22 27.06 -11.20
N PRO A 146 19.46 25.93 -11.06
CA PRO A 146 19.16 25.32 -9.75
C PRO A 146 20.40 24.94 -8.94
N PRO A 147 20.30 24.80 -7.61
CA PRO A 147 21.47 24.56 -6.73
C PRO A 147 22.21 23.26 -7.03
N ASN A 148 21.48 22.22 -7.50
CA ASN A 148 22.08 20.92 -7.83
C ASN A 148 21.34 20.21 -8.98
N ASN A 149 21.65 18.93 -9.18
CA ASN A 149 21.16 18.12 -10.31
C ASN A 149 19.98 17.20 -9.98
N TRP A 150 19.34 17.33 -8.81
CA TRP A 150 18.30 16.40 -8.39
C TRP A 150 17.13 16.38 -9.37
N GLN A 151 16.59 15.18 -9.60
CA GLN A 151 15.47 14.93 -10.51
C GLN A 151 14.24 14.48 -9.70
N ALA A 152 13.06 14.97 -10.12
CA ALA A 152 11.78 14.62 -9.51
C ALA A 152 11.24 13.27 -10.03
N VAL A 153 10.47 12.58 -9.19
CA VAL A 153 9.93 11.23 -9.48
C VAL A 153 9.08 11.21 -10.74
N PHE A 154 8.22 12.20 -10.94
CA PHE A 154 7.33 12.28 -12.11
C PHE A 154 7.98 12.93 -13.34
N GLY A 155 9.24 13.32 -13.23
CA GLY A 155 10.02 13.88 -14.33
C GLY A 155 10.43 15.34 -14.10
N GLY A 156 11.47 15.76 -14.80
CA GLY A 156 12.05 17.09 -14.68
C GLY A 156 12.93 17.30 -13.44
N PRO A 157 13.49 18.51 -13.26
CA PRO A 157 14.33 18.83 -12.10
C PRO A 157 13.49 18.91 -10.82
N SER A 158 14.10 18.58 -9.67
CA SER A 158 13.48 18.71 -8.34
C SER A 158 13.42 20.15 -7.82
N TRP A 159 13.63 21.15 -8.65
CA TRP A 159 13.71 22.54 -8.26
C TRP A 159 12.85 23.42 -9.18
N THR A 160 11.97 24.22 -8.58
CA THR A 160 11.15 25.20 -9.28
C THR A 160 11.46 26.61 -8.77
N TRP A 161 11.64 27.56 -9.71
CA TRP A 161 11.91 28.95 -9.38
C TRP A 161 10.63 29.66 -8.93
N ASP A 162 10.67 30.26 -7.74
CA ASP A 162 9.62 31.15 -7.26
C ASP A 162 10.06 32.62 -7.43
N ALA A 163 9.43 33.31 -8.38
CA ALA A 163 9.76 34.72 -8.68
C ALA A 163 9.35 35.67 -7.57
N ARG A 164 8.39 35.33 -6.72
CA ARG A 164 7.96 36.17 -5.57
C ARG A 164 9.02 36.18 -4.50
N ARG A 165 9.53 34.98 -4.15
CA ARG A 165 10.58 34.84 -3.14
C ARG A 165 11.99 35.06 -3.71
N GLY A 166 12.17 34.86 -5.02
CA GLY A 166 13.47 34.96 -5.68
C GLY A 166 14.43 33.84 -5.27
N GLN A 167 13.90 32.65 -5.07
CA GLN A 167 14.63 31.43 -4.75
C GLN A 167 14.01 30.24 -5.48
N TYR A 168 14.76 29.15 -5.58
CA TYR A 168 14.23 27.84 -5.93
C TYR A 168 13.65 27.17 -4.69
N TYR A 169 12.48 26.49 -4.82
CA TYR A 169 12.01 25.54 -3.84
C TYR A 169 12.15 24.10 -4.38
N MET A 170 12.42 23.19 -3.46
CA MET A 170 12.55 21.76 -3.76
C MET A 170 11.17 21.09 -3.85
N HIS A 171 11.08 20.09 -4.73
CA HIS A 171 10.00 19.10 -4.73
C HIS A 171 10.55 17.74 -5.21
N ASN A 172 10.15 16.65 -4.59
CA ASN A 172 10.54 15.32 -5.04
C ASN A 172 9.55 14.72 -6.05
N PHE A 173 8.31 15.24 -6.08
CA PHE A 173 7.22 14.80 -6.95
C PHE A 173 6.85 15.93 -7.91
N LEU A 174 5.60 16.39 -7.89
CA LEU A 174 5.16 17.50 -8.74
C LEU A 174 5.73 18.86 -8.25
N PRO A 175 5.89 19.84 -9.15
CA PRO A 175 6.16 21.22 -8.73
C PRO A 175 5.11 21.80 -7.77
N SER A 176 3.90 21.28 -7.78
CA SER A 176 2.82 21.63 -6.86
C SER A 176 2.90 20.93 -5.50
N GLN A 177 3.94 20.14 -5.26
CA GLN A 177 4.18 19.43 -4.00
C GLN A 177 5.51 19.89 -3.38
N PRO A 178 5.59 21.15 -2.87
CA PRO A 178 6.82 21.68 -2.27
C PRO A 178 7.24 20.85 -1.06
N GLN A 179 8.53 20.52 -1.01
CA GLN A 179 9.15 19.70 0.02
C GLN A 179 9.21 20.43 1.36
N LEU A 180 8.66 19.82 2.42
CA LEU A 180 8.82 20.29 3.79
C LEU A 180 10.26 20.15 4.27
N ASN A 181 10.71 21.08 5.12
CA ASN A 181 12.02 21.02 5.74
C ASN A 181 11.97 20.35 7.11
N LEU A 182 12.03 19.02 7.15
CA LEU A 182 12.02 18.26 8.41
C LEU A 182 13.33 18.38 9.21
N HIS A 183 14.32 19.16 8.78
CA HIS A 183 15.42 19.59 9.65
C HIS A 183 14.98 20.69 10.64
N ASN A 184 13.82 21.32 10.42
CA ASN A 184 13.20 22.27 11.33
C ASN A 184 12.29 21.56 12.33
N ASP A 185 12.57 21.71 13.63
CA ASP A 185 11.79 21.07 14.70
C ASP A 185 10.33 21.55 14.76
N ASP A 186 10.06 22.82 14.40
CA ASP A 186 8.69 23.35 14.37
C ASP A 186 7.84 22.67 13.29
N VAL A 187 8.44 22.32 12.15
CA VAL A 187 7.78 21.53 11.10
C VAL A 187 7.46 20.13 11.58
N GLN A 188 8.44 19.49 12.25
CA GLN A 188 8.19 18.16 12.83
C GLN A 188 7.06 18.22 13.85
N GLU A 189 7.04 19.21 14.76
CA GLU A 189 5.99 19.32 15.78
C GLU A 189 4.61 19.57 15.14
N ALA A 190 4.53 20.42 14.13
CA ALA A 190 3.27 20.67 13.41
C ALA A 190 2.71 19.38 12.77
N LEU A 191 3.58 18.53 12.20
CA LEU A 191 3.15 17.22 11.66
C LEU A 191 2.74 16.24 12.76
N LEU A 192 3.40 16.28 13.93
CA LEU A 192 3.00 15.47 15.08
C LEU A 192 1.65 15.94 15.67
N ASP A 193 1.34 17.23 15.63
CA ASP A 193 0.02 17.74 16.01
C ASP A 193 -1.08 17.29 15.03
N VAL A 194 -0.77 17.20 13.74
CA VAL A 194 -1.68 16.56 12.76
C VAL A 194 -1.94 15.10 13.14
N ALA A 195 -0.90 14.36 13.52
CA ALA A 195 -1.08 12.97 13.97
C ALA A 195 -2.00 12.89 15.21
N ARG A 196 -1.79 13.75 16.22
CA ARG A 196 -2.65 13.83 17.42
C ARG A 196 -4.10 14.11 17.06
N PHE A 197 -4.35 15.06 16.15
CA PHE A 197 -5.71 15.42 15.70
C PHE A 197 -6.49 14.19 15.20
N TRP A 198 -5.87 13.35 14.37
CA TRP A 198 -6.54 12.16 13.84
C TRP A 198 -6.65 11.02 14.85
N LEU A 199 -5.64 10.87 15.74
CA LEU A 199 -5.69 9.89 16.82
C LEU A 199 -6.78 10.21 17.84
N GLU A 200 -7.00 11.50 18.16
CA GLU A 200 -8.10 11.96 19.01
C GLU A 200 -9.48 11.67 18.40
N ARG A 201 -9.59 11.61 17.06
CA ARG A 201 -10.79 11.20 16.33
C ARG A 201 -10.99 9.69 16.23
N GLY A 202 -10.09 8.89 16.80
CA GLY A 202 -10.24 7.44 16.89
C GLY A 202 -9.54 6.62 15.81
N VAL A 203 -8.65 7.23 15.01
CA VAL A 203 -7.82 6.49 14.04
C VAL A 203 -6.96 5.45 14.73
N ASP A 204 -6.92 4.23 14.21
CA ASP A 204 -6.17 3.11 14.78
C ASP A 204 -4.73 3.01 14.28
N GLY A 205 -4.35 3.83 13.32
CA GLY A 205 -2.99 3.81 12.81
C GLY A 205 -2.75 4.69 11.59
N PHE A 206 -1.50 4.72 11.16
CA PHE A 206 -1.03 5.51 10.02
C PHE A 206 -0.22 4.68 9.03
N ARG A 207 -0.43 4.92 7.75
CA ARG A 207 0.52 4.57 6.70
C ARG A 207 1.27 5.86 6.31
N LEU A 208 2.59 5.83 6.40
CA LEU A 208 3.44 6.98 6.10
C LEU A 208 3.88 6.91 4.64
N ASP A 209 3.36 7.84 3.84
CA ASP A 209 3.62 7.96 2.42
C ASP A 209 5.08 8.29 2.14
N ALA A 210 5.74 7.51 1.28
CA ALA A 210 7.09 7.76 0.76
C ALA A 210 8.05 8.37 1.80
N ILE A 211 8.01 7.85 3.04
CA ILE A 211 8.63 8.52 4.21
C ILE A 211 10.15 8.66 4.08
N ASN A 212 10.81 7.88 3.26
CA ASN A 212 12.24 8.03 3.02
C ASN A 212 12.60 9.26 2.16
N PHE A 213 11.61 9.98 1.61
CA PHE A 213 11.77 11.31 1.02
C PHE A 213 11.60 12.46 2.03
N ALA A 214 11.30 12.19 3.29
CA ALA A 214 10.98 13.22 4.28
C ALA A 214 12.13 14.18 4.57
N MET A 215 13.39 13.78 4.38
CA MET A 215 14.57 14.62 4.60
C MET A 215 15.51 14.60 3.40
N HIS A 216 16.29 15.67 3.29
CA HIS A 216 17.31 15.87 2.25
C HIS A 216 18.68 16.15 2.89
N ASP A 217 19.75 16.04 2.10
CA ASP A 217 21.10 16.48 2.50
C ASP A 217 21.15 18.02 2.54
N PRO A 218 21.34 18.65 3.73
CA PRO A 218 21.40 20.11 3.85
C PRO A 218 22.53 20.75 3.05
N ALA A 219 23.59 19.99 2.70
CA ALA A 219 24.68 20.48 1.85
C ALA A 219 24.29 20.57 0.37
N LEU A 220 23.12 20.07 0.00
CA LEU A 220 22.59 20.03 -1.38
C LEU A 220 23.56 19.37 -2.36
N THR A 221 24.24 18.31 -1.94
CA THR A 221 25.24 17.58 -2.73
C THR A 221 24.61 16.95 -3.97
N TYR A 222 25.33 16.93 -5.07
CA TYR A 222 24.86 16.36 -6.35
C TYR A 222 24.68 14.85 -6.24
N ASN A 223 23.56 14.34 -6.72
CA ASN A 223 23.33 12.92 -6.85
C ASN A 223 24.26 12.32 -7.92
N PRO A 224 24.90 11.19 -7.65
CA PRO A 224 25.69 10.47 -8.65
C PRO A 224 24.80 9.79 -9.70
N PRO A 225 25.36 9.51 -10.89
CA PRO A 225 24.65 8.72 -11.90
C PRO A 225 24.48 7.28 -11.43
N ARG A 226 23.28 6.70 -11.68
CA ARG A 226 22.98 5.29 -11.39
C ARG A 226 23.62 4.36 -12.44
N ASP A 227 24.19 3.26 -11.98
CA ASP A 227 24.52 2.12 -12.86
C ASP A 227 23.23 1.38 -13.26
N LEU A 228 22.80 1.58 -14.49
CA LEU A 228 21.57 1.02 -15.02
C LEU A 228 21.60 -0.51 -15.23
N LYS A 229 22.79 -1.14 -15.24
CA LYS A 229 22.95 -2.60 -15.46
C LYS A 229 22.12 -3.14 -16.64
N GLY A 230 22.04 -2.35 -17.73
CA GLY A 230 21.29 -2.68 -18.93
C GLY A 230 19.77 -2.43 -18.87
N ARG A 231 19.23 -1.86 -17.77
CA ARG A 231 17.85 -1.40 -17.70
C ARG A 231 17.64 -0.21 -18.62
N LYS A 232 16.45 -0.10 -19.18
CA LYS A 232 16.02 1.07 -19.97
C LYS A 232 15.17 1.96 -19.07
N PRO A 233 15.67 3.10 -18.61
CA PRO A 233 14.86 4.02 -17.81
C PRO A 233 13.77 4.67 -18.68
N THR A 234 12.64 4.95 -18.06
CA THR A 234 11.49 5.59 -18.69
C THR A 234 11.34 7.06 -18.31
N ARG A 235 12.09 7.51 -17.31
CA ARG A 235 12.04 8.89 -16.79
C ARG A 235 13.43 9.36 -16.31
N PRO A 236 13.69 10.70 -16.27
CA PRO A 236 14.97 11.26 -15.82
C PRO A 236 15.39 10.83 -14.42
N PHE A 237 14.44 10.64 -13.49
CA PHE A 237 14.67 10.16 -12.14
C PHE A 237 15.51 8.87 -12.09
N ASP A 238 15.27 7.94 -12.99
CA ASP A 238 15.90 6.63 -12.97
C ASP A 238 17.39 6.64 -13.33
N PHE A 239 17.93 7.77 -13.82
CA PHE A 239 19.37 7.92 -14.16
C PHE A 239 20.26 8.28 -12.96
N GLN A 240 19.69 8.56 -11.78
CA GLN A 240 20.43 8.98 -10.60
C GLN A 240 20.27 7.99 -9.45
N ASP A 241 21.29 7.88 -8.62
CA ASP A 241 21.17 7.32 -7.28
C ASP A 241 20.83 8.45 -6.30
N HIS A 242 19.61 8.41 -5.74
CA HIS A 242 19.02 9.50 -4.97
C HIS A 242 19.48 9.53 -3.50
N ILE A 243 20.80 9.43 -3.28
CA ILE A 243 21.39 9.33 -1.93
C ILE A 243 21.42 10.65 -1.16
N HIS A 244 21.09 11.78 -1.81
CA HIS A 244 21.13 13.09 -1.18
C HIS A 244 19.75 13.76 -1.05
N ASN A 245 18.73 13.29 -1.78
CA ASN A 245 17.35 13.77 -1.63
C ASN A 245 16.38 12.68 -1.14
N GLN A 246 16.92 11.55 -0.66
CA GLN A 246 16.18 10.41 -0.15
C GLN A 246 17.00 9.73 0.96
N SER A 247 16.32 9.01 1.88
CA SER A 247 16.97 8.07 2.80
C SER A 247 18.01 8.69 3.75
N GLN A 248 17.74 9.91 4.23
CA GLN A 248 18.68 10.60 5.08
C GLN A 248 18.71 10.06 6.52
N PRO A 249 19.85 10.08 7.21
CA PRO A 249 20.05 9.45 8.53
C PRO A 249 19.22 10.11 9.66
N GLY A 250 18.65 11.28 9.44
CA GLY A 250 17.77 11.96 10.40
C GLY A 250 16.35 11.37 10.47
N ILE A 251 15.90 10.68 9.42
CA ILE A 251 14.54 10.14 9.34
C ILE A 251 14.20 9.20 10.50
N PRO A 252 15.04 8.21 10.88
CA PRO A 252 14.74 7.35 12.02
C PRO A 252 14.47 8.07 13.34
N LEU A 253 15.11 9.23 13.59
CA LEU A 253 14.87 10.03 14.80
C LEU A 253 13.49 10.71 14.77
N PHE A 254 13.06 11.18 13.61
CA PHE A 254 11.69 11.69 13.44
C PHE A 254 10.66 10.57 13.65
N LEU A 255 10.92 9.36 13.16
CA LEU A 255 10.04 8.21 13.36
C LEU A 255 9.94 7.79 14.83
N GLU A 256 10.98 7.98 15.64
CA GLU A 256 10.89 7.81 17.10
C GLU A 256 9.91 8.81 17.73
N ARG A 257 9.86 10.05 17.26
CA ARG A 257 8.87 11.05 17.70
C ARG A 257 7.44 10.66 17.27
N VAL A 258 7.25 10.21 16.04
CA VAL A 258 5.96 9.69 15.56
C VAL A 258 5.49 8.54 16.44
N ARG A 259 6.39 7.60 16.78
CA ARG A 259 6.07 6.48 17.67
C ARG A 259 5.68 6.94 19.06
N GLN A 260 6.38 7.90 19.66
CA GLN A 260 6.04 8.46 20.96
C GLN A 260 4.62 9.04 20.97
N VAL A 261 4.24 9.78 19.92
CA VAL A 261 2.87 10.32 19.79
C VAL A 261 1.84 9.20 19.66
N THR A 262 2.10 8.19 18.84
CA THR A 262 1.13 7.09 18.70
C THR A 262 0.97 6.28 19.99
N ASP A 263 2.02 6.11 20.77
CA ASP A 263 1.99 5.40 22.04
C ASP A 263 1.16 6.14 23.12
N GLU A 264 1.00 7.47 23.03
CA GLU A 264 0.10 8.24 23.91
C GLU A 264 -1.36 7.77 23.82
N PHE A 265 -1.76 7.19 22.67
CA PHE A 265 -3.11 6.73 22.38
C PHE A 265 -3.28 5.21 22.49
N GLY A 266 -2.29 4.51 23.00
CA GLY A 266 -2.29 3.05 23.14
C GLY A 266 -1.80 2.32 21.89
N VAL A 267 -2.26 1.07 21.68
CA VAL A 267 -1.76 0.24 20.58
C VAL A 267 -2.29 0.75 19.23
N ARG A 268 -1.41 1.31 18.43
CA ARG A 268 -1.70 1.81 17.08
C ARG A 268 -0.79 1.10 16.06
N LEU A 269 -1.27 0.97 14.80
CA LEU A 269 -0.44 0.49 13.69
C LEU A 269 0.25 1.69 13.02
N THR A 270 1.55 1.56 12.77
CA THR A 270 2.28 2.48 11.89
C THR A 270 3.04 1.68 10.84
N VAL A 271 2.84 2.04 9.57
CA VAL A 271 3.42 1.35 8.41
C VAL A 271 4.16 2.35 7.54
N ALA A 272 5.44 2.12 7.28
CA ALA A 272 6.20 2.92 6.32
C ALA A 272 6.10 2.35 4.90
N GLU A 273 5.87 3.22 3.93
CA GLU A 273 6.20 2.93 2.54
C GLU A 273 7.65 3.30 2.27
N VAL A 274 8.43 2.36 1.75
CA VAL A 274 9.87 2.54 1.54
C VAL A 274 10.27 2.14 0.12
N PRO A 275 10.17 3.06 -0.86
CA PRO A 275 10.72 2.84 -2.20
C PRO A 275 12.25 2.98 -2.21
N GLY A 276 12.91 2.39 -3.21
CA GLY A 276 14.33 2.64 -3.48
C GLY A 276 15.23 1.41 -3.48
N ALA A 277 16.52 1.65 -3.73
CA ALA A 277 17.49 0.58 -3.94
C ALA A 277 17.88 -0.13 -2.63
N ASN A 278 17.83 0.56 -1.50
CA ASN A 278 18.21 0.07 -0.17
C ASN A 278 16.99 -0.16 0.74
N ALA A 279 15.82 -0.33 0.14
CA ALA A 279 14.53 -0.37 0.86
C ALA A 279 14.54 -1.36 2.04
N LEU A 280 15.13 -2.55 1.89
CA LEU A 280 15.17 -3.54 2.96
C LEU A 280 15.93 -3.05 4.21
N GLU A 281 17.08 -2.43 4.02
CA GLU A 281 17.90 -1.89 5.13
C GLU A 281 17.18 -0.69 5.79
N GLU A 282 16.51 0.14 4.99
CA GLU A 282 15.72 1.26 5.47
C GLU A 282 14.49 0.80 6.25
N MET A 283 13.75 -0.19 5.75
CA MET A 283 12.61 -0.78 6.47
C MET A 283 13.03 -1.28 7.86
N LYS A 284 14.15 -2.00 7.95
CA LYS A 284 14.71 -2.45 9.23
C LYS A 284 15.08 -1.26 10.13
N ALA A 285 15.72 -0.24 9.57
CA ALA A 285 16.08 0.97 10.32
C ALA A 285 14.85 1.75 10.81
N PHE A 286 13.79 1.81 9.99
CA PHE A 286 12.56 2.54 10.32
C PHE A 286 11.65 1.84 11.32
N THR A 287 11.88 0.55 11.57
CA THR A 287 11.09 -0.28 12.49
C THR A 287 11.91 -0.87 13.64
N ALA A 288 13.18 -0.45 13.78
CA ALA A 288 14.10 -1.02 14.74
C ALA A 288 13.72 -0.73 16.21
N ASP A 289 14.16 -1.62 17.10
CA ASP A 289 14.21 -1.46 18.55
C ASP A 289 12.86 -1.25 19.25
N GLU A 290 11.74 -1.53 18.58
CA GLU A 290 10.37 -1.27 19.07
C GLU A 290 10.10 0.19 19.47
N LYS A 291 11.00 1.11 19.08
CA LYS A 291 10.92 2.55 19.36
C LYS A 291 10.51 3.38 18.16
N ARG A 292 10.48 2.77 16.98
CA ARG A 292 10.12 3.38 15.71
C ARG A 292 8.80 2.77 15.23
N LEU A 293 8.55 2.81 13.95
CA LEU A 293 7.30 2.30 13.40
C LEU A 293 7.13 0.80 13.65
N ASN A 294 5.90 0.32 13.60
CA ASN A 294 5.60 -1.10 13.81
C ASN A 294 5.96 -1.96 12.61
N SER A 295 5.73 -1.42 11.41
CA SER A 295 5.83 -2.15 10.16
C SER A 295 6.30 -1.26 9.02
N ALA A 296 6.71 -1.90 7.93
CA ALA A 296 7.00 -1.26 6.67
C ALA A 296 6.79 -2.24 5.50
N TYR A 297 6.65 -1.72 4.30
CA TYR A 297 6.67 -2.49 3.06
C TYR A 297 7.54 -1.83 2.00
N ASN A 298 8.00 -2.63 1.06
CA ASN A 298 8.79 -2.20 -0.09
C ASN A 298 8.17 -2.64 -1.42
N PHE A 299 8.83 -2.30 -2.50
CA PHE A 299 8.33 -2.56 -3.84
C PHE A 299 8.80 -3.91 -4.44
N ASP A 300 9.30 -4.84 -3.62
CA ASP A 300 9.81 -6.13 -4.10
C ASP A 300 8.76 -6.94 -4.86
N PHE A 301 7.51 -6.95 -4.39
CA PHE A 301 6.38 -7.56 -5.09
C PHE A 301 5.66 -6.58 -6.01
N LEU A 302 5.46 -5.32 -5.60
CA LEU A 302 4.65 -4.32 -6.31
C LEU A 302 5.09 -4.07 -7.76
N TYR A 303 6.39 -4.07 -8.02
CA TYR A 303 6.92 -3.85 -9.38
C TYR A 303 7.68 -5.06 -9.94
N ALA A 304 7.48 -6.23 -9.34
CA ALA A 304 8.02 -7.48 -9.89
C ALA A 304 7.35 -7.82 -11.22
N SER A 305 8.12 -8.05 -12.26
CA SER A 305 7.60 -8.52 -13.55
C SER A 305 7.20 -9.99 -13.53
N THR A 306 7.68 -10.77 -12.56
CA THR A 306 7.39 -12.21 -12.42
C THR A 306 7.34 -12.60 -10.95
N LEU A 307 6.41 -13.48 -10.62
CA LEU A 307 6.33 -14.15 -9.33
C LEU A 307 7.08 -15.50 -9.44
N THR A 308 8.06 -15.74 -8.56
CA THR A 308 8.85 -16.97 -8.55
C THR A 308 9.09 -17.46 -7.13
N PRO A 309 9.31 -18.79 -6.90
CA PRO A 309 9.68 -19.33 -5.58
C PRO A 309 10.90 -18.65 -4.98
N ARG A 310 11.90 -18.38 -5.81
CA ARG A 310 13.12 -17.67 -5.39
C ARG A 310 12.83 -16.25 -4.89
N ARG A 311 11.89 -15.53 -5.51
CA ARG A 311 11.50 -14.19 -5.05
C ARG A 311 10.80 -14.28 -3.70
N VAL A 312 9.81 -15.16 -3.55
CA VAL A 312 9.10 -15.39 -2.29
C VAL A 312 10.09 -15.71 -1.16
N LYS A 313 11.00 -16.66 -1.40
CA LYS A 313 12.01 -17.03 -0.42
C LYS A 313 12.92 -15.86 -0.05
N ARG A 314 13.43 -15.12 -1.04
CA ARG A 314 14.34 -13.98 -0.81
C ARG A 314 13.66 -12.88 0.02
N SER A 315 12.40 -12.55 -0.27
CA SER A 315 11.67 -11.50 0.45
C SER A 315 11.45 -11.90 1.92
N LEU A 316 11.06 -13.15 2.20
CA LEU A 316 10.86 -13.63 3.56
C LEU A 316 12.16 -13.83 4.34
N ASP A 317 13.22 -14.39 3.71
CA ASP A 317 14.54 -14.54 4.34
C ASP A 317 15.20 -13.18 4.62
N GLY A 318 14.92 -12.19 3.75
CA GLY A 318 15.46 -10.84 3.87
C GLY A 318 14.99 -10.11 5.12
N TRP A 319 13.72 -10.34 5.52
CA TRP A 319 13.14 -9.72 6.72
C TRP A 319 12.29 -10.72 7.49
N THR A 320 12.89 -11.29 8.51
CA THR A 320 12.25 -12.34 9.31
C THR A 320 11.25 -11.79 10.33
N GLY A 321 11.32 -10.49 10.67
CA GLY A 321 10.52 -9.90 11.74
C GLY A 321 10.92 -10.46 13.11
N ALA A 322 12.20 -10.79 13.28
CA ALA A 322 12.74 -11.17 14.57
C ALA A 322 12.60 -10.04 15.61
N PRO A 323 12.64 -10.32 16.90
CA PRO A 323 12.61 -9.27 17.92
C PRO A 323 13.65 -8.19 17.65
N GLY A 324 13.23 -6.91 17.62
CA GLY A 324 14.07 -5.75 17.30
C GLY A 324 14.22 -5.43 15.80
N GLU A 325 13.69 -6.26 14.90
CA GLU A 325 13.73 -6.01 13.44
C GLU A 325 12.45 -5.37 12.87
N GLY A 326 11.40 -5.19 13.69
CA GLY A 326 10.07 -4.79 13.23
C GLY A 326 9.30 -5.93 12.57
N TRP A 327 8.19 -5.60 11.91
CA TRP A 327 7.30 -6.58 11.32
C TRP A 327 7.01 -6.25 9.86
N PRO A 328 7.19 -7.17 8.89
CA PRO A 328 6.95 -6.87 7.48
C PRO A 328 5.47 -6.68 7.17
N SER A 329 5.17 -5.82 6.18
CA SER A 329 3.89 -5.79 5.45
C SER A 329 4.13 -6.15 4.00
N TRP A 330 3.13 -6.77 3.35
CA TRP A 330 3.23 -7.26 1.98
C TRP A 330 2.03 -6.81 1.15
N GLU A 331 2.33 -6.30 -0.04
CA GLU A 331 1.34 -5.92 -1.05
C GLU A 331 1.73 -6.54 -2.39
N PHE A 332 0.74 -7.04 -3.12
CA PHE A 332 0.96 -7.50 -4.49
C PHE A 332 0.59 -6.45 -5.52
N SER A 333 -0.40 -5.61 -5.24
CA SER A 333 -0.71 -4.38 -5.95
C SER A 333 -1.22 -3.31 -4.98
N ASN A 334 -1.28 -2.07 -5.44
CA ASN A 334 -1.90 -0.95 -4.75
C ASN A 334 -2.35 0.11 -5.78
N HIS A 335 -2.73 1.28 -5.33
CA HIS A 335 -3.17 2.38 -6.20
C HIS A 335 -2.05 3.01 -7.06
N ASP A 336 -0.79 2.66 -6.83
CA ASP A 336 0.39 3.13 -7.57
C ASP A 336 1.04 2.06 -8.44
N ALA A 337 0.77 0.78 -8.14
CA ALA A 337 1.34 -0.35 -8.86
C ALA A 337 0.29 -1.08 -9.71
N PRO A 338 0.66 -1.56 -10.90
CA PRO A 338 -0.27 -2.33 -11.73
C PRO A 338 -0.80 -3.57 -11.00
N ARG A 339 -2.03 -3.96 -11.26
CA ARG A 339 -2.66 -5.14 -10.62
C ARG A 339 -1.86 -6.42 -10.90
N TYR A 340 -1.63 -7.22 -9.87
CA TYR A 340 -0.75 -8.40 -9.92
C TYR A 340 -1.28 -9.47 -10.89
N VAL A 341 -2.61 -9.61 -11.07
CA VAL A 341 -3.18 -10.57 -12.00
C VAL A 341 -2.61 -10.35 -13.39
N SER A 342 -2.69 -9.12 -13.92
CA SER A 342 -2.15 -8.80 -15.24
C SER A 342 -0.63 -8.86 -15.34
N ARG A 343 0.09 -8.63 -14.22
CA ARG A 343 1.56 -8.65 -14.24
C ARG A 343 2.16 -10.05 -14.25
N TRP A 344 1.50 -11.02 -13.62
CA TRP A 344 2.10 -12.33 -13.33
C TRP A 344 1.37 -13.50 -13.97
N HIS A 345 0.12 -13.30 -14.39
CA HIS A 345 -0.70 -14.34 -14.99
C HIS A 345 -0.20 -14.73 -16.40
N ASP A 346 -0.24 -15.99 -16.74
CA ASP A 346 0.24 -16.54 -18.02
C ASP A 346 -0.81 -16.56 -19.16
N GLY A 347 -2.01 -16.03 -18.89
CA GLY A 347 -3.13 -15.99 -19.84
C GLY A 347 -4.06 -17.22 -19.81
N SER A 348 -3.79 -18.24 -19.00
CA SER A 348 -4.55 -19.52 -19.05
C SER A 348 -5.82 -19.52 -18.19
N ASN A 349 -5.75 -19.13 -16.92
CA ASN A 349 -6.88 -19.12 -15.99
C ASN A 349 -6.73 -18.03 -14.92
N PRO A 350 -7.20 -16.80 -15.18
CA PRO A 350 -7.03 -15.66 -14.27
C PRO A 350 -7.71 -15.88 -12.91
N VAL A 351 -8.87 -16.54 -12.86
CA VAL A 351 -9.60 -16.81 -11.62
C VAL A 351 -8.81 -17.75 -10.71
N ALA A 352 -8.30 -18.86 -11.23
CA ALA A 352 -7.48 -19.79 -10.44
C ALA A 352 -6.18 -19.13 -9.99
N PHE A 353 -5.56 -18.32 -10.87
CA PHE A 353 -4.37 -17.56 -10.53
C PHE A 353 -4.64 -16.54 -9.40
N ALA A 354 -5.74 -15.78 -9.47
CA ALA A 354 -6.11 -14.81 -8.45
C ALA A 354 -6.33 -15.48 -7.07
N LYS A 355 -7.01 -16.64 -7.04
CA LYS A 355 -7.19 -17.44 -5.82
C LYS A 355 -5.84 -17.89 -5.24
N MET A 356 -4.95 -18.42 -6.08
CA MET A 356 -3.62 -18.86 -5.66
C MET A 356 -2.79 -17.71 -5.13
N ALA A 357 -2.76 -16.56 -5.82
CA ALA A 357 -1.97 -15.41 -5.41
C ALA A 357 -2.47 -14.80 -4.09
N ASN A 358 -3.79 -14.64 -3.91
CA ASN A 358 -4.37 -14.22 -2.64
C ASN A 358 -4.02 -15.20 -1.49
N ALA A 359 -4.13 -16.50 -1.73
CA ALA A 359 -3.76 -17.51 -0.72
C ALA A 359 -2.26 -17.42 -0.36
N LEU A 360 -1.38 -17.22 -1.35
CA LEU A 360 0.04 -16.99 -1.09
C LEU A 360 0.27 -15.74 -0.25
N LEU A 361 -0.31 -14.60 -0.63
CA LEU A 361 -0.20 -13.35 0.13
C LEU A 361 -0.62 -13.55 1.60
N LEU A 362 -1.76 -14.21 1.83
CA LEU A 362 -2.30 -14.48 3.15
C LEU A 362 -1.48 -15.50 3.97
N CYS A 363 -0.60 -16.27 3.34
CA CYS A 363 0.31 -17.20 4.01
C CYS A 363 1.70 -16.62 4.28
N LEU A 364 2.06 -15.45 3.72
CA LEU A 364 3.33 -14.81 4.01
C LEU A 364 3.40 -14.39 5.49
N ARG A 365 4.58 -14.45 6.09
CA ARG A 365 4.82 -13.93 7.43
C ARG A 365 4.86 -12.41 7.39
N GLY A 366 3.90 -11.77 8.02
CA GLY A 366 3.75 -10.32 8.00
C GLY A 366 2.29 -9.90 8.03
N ASN A 367 2.06 -8.63 7.72
CA ASN A 367 0.72 -8.09 7.52
C ASN A 367 0.40 -8.10 6.02
N PRO A 368 -0.51 -8.93 5.54
CA PRO A 368 -1.03 -8.82 4.19
C PRO A 368 -1.86 -7.54 4.03
N ILE A 369 -1.63 -6.82 2.94
CA ILE A 369 -2.48 -5.71 2.53
C ILE A 369 -3.15 -6.13 1.22
N ILE A 370 -4.48 -6.14 1.20
CA ILE A 370 -5.30 -6.47 0.03
C ILE A 370 -5.79 -5.15 -0.55
N TYR A 371 -5.40 -4.85 -1.77
CA TYR A 371 -5.90 -3.66 -2.47
C TYR A 371 -7.31 -3.92 -3.02
N GLN A 372 -8.21 -2.93 -2.91
CA GLN A 372 -9.58 -3.02 -3.42
C GLN A 372 -9.65 -3.63 -4.84
N GLY A 373 -10.48 -4.67 -5.00
CA GLY A 373 -10.63 -5.43 -6.23
C GLY A 373 -9.70 -6.63 -6.37
N GLU A 374 -8.69 -6.82 -5.49
CA GLU A 374 -7.89 -8.05 -5.48
C GLU A 374 -8.70 -9.24 -4.98
N GLU A 375 -9.63 -9.03 -4.06
CA GLU A 375 -10.60 -10.01 -3.60
C GLU A 375 -11.59 -10.46 -4.68
N LEU A 376 -11.71 -9.67 -5.74
CA LEU A 376 -12.49 -9.99 -6.95
C LEU A 376 -11.61 -10.60 -8.06
N GLY A 377 -10.28 -10.49 -7.95
CA GLY A 377 -9.34 -10.88 -8.99
C GLY A 377 -9.29 -9.92 -10.19
N LEU A 378 -9.57 -8.63 -9.98
CA LEU A 378 -9.57 -7.63 -11.06
C LEU A 378 -8.20 -7.53 -11.72
N GLU A 379 -8.21 -7.43 -13.05
CA GLU A 379 -7.02 -7.20 -13.88
C GLU A 379 -6.73 -5.70 -14.02
N GLN A 380 -5.55 -5.37 -14.57
CA GLN A 380 -5.17 -4.01 -14.92
C GLN A 380 -6.00 -3.53 -16.12
N ALA A 381 -6.77 -2.46 -15.95
CA ALA A 381 -7.53 -1.89 -17.03
C ALA A 381 -6.63 -1.15 -18.05
N GLU A 382 -6.99 -1.24 -19.31
CA GLU A 382 -6.37 -0.44 -20.37
C GLU A 382 -7.14 0.88 -20.51
N ILE A 383 -6.47 2.00 -20.19
CA ILE A 383 -7.06 3.34 -20.27
C ILE A 383 -6.57 4.03 -21.55
N ALA A 384 -7.51 4.54 -22.34
CA ALA A 384 -7.19 5.31 -23.55
C ALA A 384 -6.47 6.62 -23.17
N PHE A 385 -5.60 7.12 -24.04
CA PHE A 385 -4.81 8.33 -23.75
C PHE A 385 -5.70 9.54 -23.40
N GLU A 386 -6.83 9.69 -24.08
CA GLU A 386 -7.82 10.75 -23.85
C GLU A 386 -8.51 10.69 -22.49
N ASP A 387 -8.54 9.51 -21.87
CA ASP A 387 -9.16 9.27 -20.56
C ASP A 387 -8.15 9.27 -19.40
N LEU A 388 -6.83 9.38 -19.71
CA LEU A 388 -5.79 9.42 -18.68
C LEU A 388 -5.95 10.63 -17.76
N GLN A 389 -5.83 10.39 -16.48
CA GLN A 389 -5.86 11.40 -15.43
C GLN A 389 -4.50 11.51 -14.70
N ASP A 390 -3.71 10.42 -14.67
CA ASP A 390 -2.44 10.36 -13.95
C ASP A 390 -1.40 11.30 -14.58
N PRO A 391 -0.88 12.31 -13.81
CA PRO A 391 0.12 13.24 -14.32
C PRO A 391 1.42 12.55 -14.77
N GLU A 392 1.81 11.43 -14.14
CA GLU A 392 2.98 10.66 -14.57
C GLU A 392 2.74 10.02 -15.94
N ALA A 393 1.57 9.40 -16.15
CA ALA A 393 1.21 8.81 -17.44
C ALA A 393 1.19 9.85 -18.54
N ILE A 394 0.52 10.97 -18.33
CA ILE A 394 0.40 12.06 -19.30
C ILE A 394 1.77 12.64 -19.68
N ALA A 395 2.63 12.88 -18.67
CA ALA A 395 3.94 13.49 -18.87
C ALA A 395 4.94 12.57 -19.60
N ASN A 396 4.82 11.24 -19.43
CA ASN A 396 5.78 10.27 -19.95
C ASN A 396 5.22 9.34 -21.02
N TRP A 397 4.03 9.63 -21.56
CA TRP A 397 3.40 8.85 -22.64
C TRP A 397 4.31 8.73 -23.90
N PRO A 398 4.43 7.56 -24.53
CA PRO A 398 3.89 6.23 -24.17
C PRO A 398 4.89 5.37 -23.39
N MET A 399 5.87 5.96 -22.70
CA MET A 399 6.98 5.25 -22.03
C MET A 399 6.53 4.56 -20.74
N THR A 400 5.47 5.06 -20.11
CA THR A 400 4.78 4.45 -18.98
C THR A 400 3.27 4.46 -19.20
N LEU A 401 2.56 3.45 -18.70
CA LEU A 401 1.10 3.40 -18.71
C LEU A 401 0.48 4.17 -17.53
N GLY A 402 1.30 4.56 -16.55
CA GLY A 402 0.85 5.23 -15.33
C GLY A 402 0.03 4.33 -14.39
N ARG A 403 -0.72 4.99 -13.50
CA ARG A 403 -1.42 4.37 -12.38
C ARG A 403 -2.92 4.15 -12.62
N ASP A 404 -3.53 4.83 -13.60
CA ASP A 404 -4.99 4.89 -13.79
C ASP A 404 -5.63 3.50 -13.99
N GLY A 405 -4.97 2.57 -14.67
CA GLY A 405 -5.50 1.23 -14.88
C GLY A 405 -5.69 0.39 -13.61
N ALA A 406 -4.98 0.74 -12.52
CA ALA A 406 -5.20 0.15 -11.20
C ALA A 406 -6.26 0.89 -10.38
N ARG A 407 -6.62 2.12 -10.79
CA ARG A 407 -7.49 3.05 -10.06
C ARG A 407 -8.92 3.11 -10.57
N THR A 408 -9.30 2.26 -11.51
CA THR A 408 -10.67 2.19 -12.04
C THR A 408 -11.70 1.90 -10.95
N PRO A 409 -12.96 2.37 -11.11
CA PRO A 409 -14.04 2.14 -10.15
C PRO A 409 -14.28 0.66 -9.81
N ILE A 410 -14.65 0.38 -8.56
CA ILE A 410 -15.07 -0.97 -8.13
C ILE A 410 -16.43 -1.29 -8.73
N PRO A 411 -16.59 -2.43 -9.41
CA PRO A 411 -17.85 -2.87 -9.98
C PRO A 411 -18.73 -3.53 -8.90
N TRP A 412 -19.76 -2.84 -8.42
CA TRP A 412 -20.66 -3.35 -7.38
C TRP A 412 -21.79 -4.22 -7.93
N ALA A 413 -22.35 -3.85 -9.07
CA ALA A 413 -23.52 -4.50 -9.67
C ALA A 413 -23.40 -4.58 -11.18
N ALA A 414 -23.25 -5.77 -11.71
CA ALA A 414 -22.89 -6.03 -13.12
C ALA A 414 -23.89 -5.48 -14.16
N GLN A 415 -25.15 -5.34 -13.79
CA GLN A 415 -26.21 -4.92 -14.71
C GLN A 415 -26.58 -3.44 -14.56
N ASP A 416 -26.07 -2.76 -13.55
CA ASP A 416 -26.36 -1.36 -13.29
C ASP A 416 -25.46 -0.46 -14.15
N GLU A 417 -25.88 0.78 -14.35
CA GLU A 417 -25.10 1.78 -15.06
C GLU A 417 -23.76 1.97 -14.31
N PHE A 418 -22.67 2.09 -15.05
CA PHE A 418 -21.30 2.16 -14.53
C PHE A 418 -21.00 1.06 -13.48
N ALA A 419 -21.55 -0.15 -13.70
CA ALA A 419 -21.42 -1.30 -12.81
C ALA A 419 -21.80 -1.01 -11.35
N GLY A 420 -22.74 -0.11 -11.10
CA GLY A 420 -23.24 0.24 -9.77
C GLY A 420 -22.28 1.06 -8.91
N PHE A 421 -21.22 1.61 -9.49
CA PHE A 421 -20.29 2.51 -8.80
C PHE A 421 -20.93 3.90 -8.58
N SER A 422 -21.58 4.45 -9.61
CA SER A 422 -22.18 5.79 -9.66
C SER A 422 -23.40 5.79 -10.59
N GLY A 423 -24.30 6.75 -10.42
CA GLY A 423 -25.39 7.03 -11.37
C GLY A 423 -25.00 7.96 -12.52
N VAL A 424 -23.77 8.47 -12.53
CA VAL A 424 -23.21 9.33 -13.59
C VAL A 424 -21.84 8.82 -14.05
N GLN A 425 -21.33 9.41 -15.13
CA GLN A 425 -20.01 9.06 -15.68
C GLN A 425 -18.91 9.19 -14.59
N PRO A 426 -18.22 8.09 -14.23
CA PRO A 426 -17.14 8.14 -13.26
C PRO A 426 -15.91 8.91 -13.78
N TRP A 427 -15.06 9.36 -12.83
CA TRP A 427 -13.82 10.09 -13.11
C TRP A 427 -12.79 9.30 -13.95
N LEU A 428 -12.81 7.96 -13.87
CA LEU A 428 -12.17 7.02 -14.78
C LEU A 428 -13.24 6.06 -15.32
N PRO A 429 -13.09 5.56 -16.56
CA PRO A 429 -14.07 4.61 -17.10
C PRO A 429 -14.10 3.30 -16.31
N VAL A 430 -15.30 2.74 -16.16
CA VAL A 430 -15.44 1.33 -15.77
C VAL A 430 -15.03 0.46 -16.94
N TRP A 431 -14.12 -0.45 -16.70
CA TRP A 431 -13.68 -1.39 -17.73
C TRP A 431 -14.68 -2.54 -17.87
N ASP A 432 -15.11 -2.86 -19.09
CA ASP A 432 -16.15 -3.88 -19.34
C ASP A 432 -15.83 -5.24 -18.70
N ALA A 433 -14.56 -5.66 -18.75
CA ALA A 433 -14.13 -6.90 -18.11
C ALA A 433 -14.30 -6.88 -16.57
N HIS A 434 -14.20 -5.71 -15.94
CA HIS A 434 -14.46 -5.58 -14.50
C HIS A 434 -15.94 -5.73 -14.17
N ALA A 435 -16.86 -5.25 -15.01
CA ALA A 435 -18.29 -5.44 -14.80
C ALA A 435 -18.68 -6.92 -14.78
N GLU A 436 -18.01 -7.77 -15.58
CA GLU A 436 -18.21 -9.22 -15.53
C GLU A 436 -17.79 -9.86 -14.20
N MET A 437 -16.88 -9.21 -13.45
CA MET A 437 -16.35 -9.64 -12.15
C MET A 437 -17.00 -8.90 -10.97
N ALA A 438 -18.14 -8.23 -11.19
CA ALA A 438 -18.79 -7.39 -10.19
C ALA A 438 -19.12 -8.15 -8.89
N VAL A 439 -19.16 -7.39 -7.80
CA VAL A 439 -19.40 -7.89 -6.43
C VAL A 439 -20.67 -8.72 -6.34
N ASP A 440 -21.79 -8.26 -6.93
CA ASP A 440 -23.09 -8.96 -6.90
C ASP A 440 -23.02 -10.37 -7.52
N ARG A 441 -22.27 -10.51 -8.60
CA ARG A 441 -22.03 -11.83 -9.24
C ARG A 441 -21.17 -12.72 -8.35
N GLN A 442 -20.09 -12.19 -7.80
CA GLN A 442 -19.18 -12.98 -6.98
C GLN A 442 -19.77 -13.38 -5.63
N LEU A 443 -20.64 -12.56 -5.06
CA LEU A 443 -21.40 -12.93 -3.85
C LEU A 443 -22.41 -14.07 -4.11
N ALA A 444 -22.91 -14.20 -5.34
CA ALA A 444 -23.84 -15.25 -5.75
C ALA A 444 -23.15 -16.57 -6.16
N ASP A 445 -21.82 -16.55 -6.35
CA ASP A 445 -21.02 -17.70 -6.81
C ASP A 445 -20.12 -18.22 -5.70
N GLU A 446 -20.41 -19.42 -5.19
CA GLU A 446 -19.60 -20.09 -4.15
C GLU A 446 -18.17 -20.44 -4.62
N ASP A 447 -17.95 -20.52 -5.93
CA ASP A 447 -16.63 -20.76 -6.53
C ASP A 447 -15.92 -19.49 -6.97
N SER A 448 -16.41 -18.29 -6.63
CA SER A 448 -15.79 -17.00 -6.96
C SER A 448 -14.44 -16.80 -6.26
N VAL A 449 -13.69 -15.78 -6.70
CA VAL A 449 -12.46 -15.31 -6.01
C VAL A 449 -12.82 -14.78 -4.63
N PHE A 450 -13.88 -13.97 -4.52
CA PHE A 450 -14.37 -13.41 -3.26
C PHE A 450 -14.71 -14.50 -2.24
N ALA A 451 -15.52 -15.50 -2.64
CA ALA A 451 -15.89 -16.59 -1.75
C ALA A 451 -14.67 -17.37 -1.24
N PHE A 452 -13.69 -17.60 -2.12
CA PHE A 452 -12.42 -18.24 -1.75
C PHE A 452 -11.60 -17.41 -0.77
N VAL A 453 -11.41 -16.11 -1.03
CA VAL A 453 -10.63 -15.21 -0.16
C VAL A 453 -11.30 -15.08 1.21
N ARG A 454 -12.62 -14.91 1.26
CA ARG A 454 -13.40 -14.88 2.51
C ARG A 454 -13.24 -16.17 3.33
N ALA A 455 -13.35 -17.33 2.70
CA ALA A 455 -13.14 -18.61 3.38
C ALA A 455 -11.71 -18.75 3.90
N PHE A 456 -10.73 -18.29 3.12
CA PHE A 456 -9.32 -18.32 3.52
C PHE A 456 -9.02 -17.41 4.69
N LEU A 457 -9.55 -16.18 4.69
CA LEU A 457 -9.43 -15.23 5.81
C LEU A 457 -10.06 -15.79 7.10
N ALA A 458 -11.24 -16.39 7.01
CA ALA A 458 -11.89 -17.05 8.15
C ALA A 458 -11.01 -18.18 8.71
N ALA A 459 -10.42 -19.00 7.86
CA ALA A 459 -9.52 -20.08 8.25
C ALA A 459 -8.21 -19.55 8.86
N ARG A 460 -7.63 -18.47 8.28
CA ARG A 460 -6.42 -17.83 8.79
C ARG A 460 -6.63 -17.25 10.20
N LYS A 461 -7.78 -16.66 10.49
CA LYS A 461 -8.13 -16.17 11.85
C LYS A 461 -8.12 -17.28 12.91
N GLN A 462 -8.34 -18.52 12.53
CA GLN A 462 -8.30 -19.70 13.42
C GLN A 462 -6.89 -20.32 13.53
N SER A 463 -5.89 -19.77 12.85
CA SER A 463 -4.51 -20.29 12.83
C SER A 463 -3.50 -19.24 13.27
N PRO A 464 -3.11 -19.20 14.55
CA PRO A 464 -2.02 -18.36 15.03
C PRO A 464 -0.72 -18.54 14.25
N ALA A 465 -0.40 -19.76 13.83
CA ALA A 465 0.77 -20.02 13.00
C ALA A 465 0.74 -19.27 11.67
N LEU A 466 -0.40 -19.17 10.98
CA LEU A 466 -0.55 -18.39 9.76
C LEU A 466 -0.47 -16.87 10.04
N GLN A 467 -0.91 -16.40 11.20
CA GLN A 467 -0.87 -14.99 11.55
C GLN A 467 0.55 -14.52 11.89
N ILE A 468 1.20 -15.16 12.87
CA ILE A 468 2.46 -14.68 13.44
C ILE A 468 3.59 -15.72 13.48
N GLY A 469 3.35 -16.95 13.02
CA GLY A 469 4.33 -18.04 13.10
C GLY A 469 5.59 -17.81 12.25
N ASP A 470 6.63 -18.54 12.57
CA ASP A 470 7.88 -18.55 11.81
C ASP A 470 7.71 -19.26 10.45
N VAL A 471 8.69 -19.06 9.56
CA VAL A 471 8.72 -19.64 8.21
C VAL A 471 9.92 -20.55 8.08
N GLU A 472 9.71 -21.78 7.59
CA GLU A 472 10.75 -22.72 7.23
C GLU A 472 10.49 -23.24 5.81
N PHE A 473 11.36 -22.89 4.87
CA PHE A 473 11.22 -23.32 3.48
C PHE A 473 11.50 -24.79 3.30
N VAL A 474 10.76 -25.43 2.40
CA VAL A 474 10.89 -26.82 1.99
C VAL A 474 11.36 -26.86 0.53
N ASP A 475 12.25 -27.82 0.22
CA ASP A 475 12.67 -28.04 -1.16
C ASP A 475 11.50 -28.57 -2.00
N ALA A 476 11.19 -27.87 -3.07
CA ALA A 476 10.15 -28.22 -4.02
C ALA A 476 10.61 -27.89 -5.45
N PRO A 477 10.11 -28.59 -6.47
CA PRO A 477 10.45 -28.27 -7.85
C PRO A 477 9.84 -26.92 -8.28
N GLU A 478 10.53 -26.22 -9.19
CA GLU A 478 9.95 -25.04 -9.83
C GLU A 478 8.63 -25.42 -10.57
N PRO A 479 7.59 -24.60 -10.50
CA PRO A 479 7.48 -23.27 -9.89
C PRO A 479 6.81 -23.28 -8.51
N LEU A 480 7.06 -24.26 -7.64
CA LEU A 480 6.39 -24.43 -6.34
C LEU A 480 7.15 -23.74 -5.20
N PRO A 481 6.76 -22.57 -4.65
CA PRO A 481 7.15 -22.17 -3.31
C PRO A 481 6.44 -23.04 -2.27
N ALA A 482 7.20 -23.63 -1.35
CA ALA A 482 6.68 -24.45 -0.26
C ALA A 482 7.39 -24.13 1.05
N PHE A 483 6.63 -24.01 2.12
CA PHE A 483 7.16 -23.68 3.45
C PHE A 483 6.21 -24.10 4.58
N TRP A 484 6.77 -24.29 5.75
CA TRP A 484 6.03 -24.41 7.01
C TRP A 484 5.84 -23.06 7.65
N ARG A 485 4.67 -22.84 8.24
CA ARG A 485 4.38 -21.81 9.23
C ARG A 485 4.26 -22.48 10.59
N THR A 486 5.03 -22.04 11.58
CA THR A 486 5.10 -22.72 12.88
C THR A 486 4.97 -21.74 14.03
N LEU A 487 4.10 -22.02 15.00
CA LEU A 487 3.98 -21.31 16.26
C LEU A 487 3.67 -22.30 17.40
N GLY A 488 4.64 -22.50 18.30
CA GLY A 488 4.51 -23.51 19.33
C GLY A 488 4.33 -24.92 18.73
N GLU A 489 3.22 -25.57 19.09
CA GLU A 489 2.88 -26.90 18.55
C GLU A 489 2.11 -26.85 17.21
N GLU A 490 1.57 -25.70 16.84
CA GLU A 490 0.84 -25.56 15.59
C GLU A 490 1.80 -25.45 14.42
N ARG A 491 1.65 -26.35 13.44
CA ARG A 491 2.39 -26.33 12.18
C ARG A 491 1.40 -26.33 11.01
N VAL A 492 1.62 -25.45 10.06
CA VAL A 492 0.81 -25.33 8.84
C VAL A 492 1.74 -25.39 7.64
N PHE A 493 1.52 -26.38 6.80
CA PHE A 493 2.22 -26.51 5.53
C PHE A 493 1.54 -25.65 4.47
N CYS A 494 2.31 -24.89 3.71
CA CYS A 494 1.86 -24.00 2.65
C CYS A 494 2.63 -24.31 1.36
N ALA A 495 1.93 -24.64 0.29
CA ALA A 495 2.54 -24.84 -1.03
C ALA A 495 1.61 -24.31 -2.14
N PHE A 496 2.21 -23.73 -3.17
CA PHE A 496 1.49 -23.06 -4.25
C PHE A 496 2.11 -23.44 -5.59
N ASN A 497 1.28 -23.74 -6.59
CA ASN A 497 1.77 -23.85 -7.95
C ASN A 497 1.61 -22.49 -8.65
N LEU A 498 2.73 -21.80 -8.90
CA LEU A 498 2.71 -20.47 -9.54
C LEU A 498 2.49 -20.55 -11.07
N GLY A 499 2.46 -21.76 -11.65
CA GLY A 499 2.36 -21.97 -13.09
C GLY A 499 1.02 -22.55 -13.54
N GLY A 500 0.70 -22.34 -14.82
CA GLY A 500 -0.50 -22.86 -15.48
C GLY A 500 -0.39 -24.33 -15.94
N ALA A 501 0.63 -25.08 -15.47
CA ALA A 501 0.79 -26.51 -15.77
C ALA A 501 0.84 -27.34 -14.49
N PRO A 502 0.38 -28.61 -14.51
CA PRO A 502 0.50 -29.50 -13.36
C PRO A 502 1.97 -29.87 -13.10
N VAL A 503 2.34 -30.05 -11.82
CA VAL A 503 3.69 -30.41 -11.39
C VAL A 503 3.63 -31.66 -10.51
N GLU A 504 4.40 -32.70 -10.87
CA GLU A 504 4.57 -33.91 -10.06
C GLU A 504 5.45 -33.59 -8.84
N TRP A 505 4.88 -33.71 -7.64
CA TRP A 505 5.59 -33.53 -6.39
C TRP A 505 4.78 -34.08 -5.21
N GLU A 506 5.43 -34.83 -4.34
CA GLU A 506 4.84 -35.29 -3.09
C GLU A 506 5.20 -34.34 -1.96
N PRO A 507 4.22 -33.58 -1.39
CA PRO A 507 4.45 -32.72 -0.26
C PRO A 507 4.85 -33.54 0.99
N PRO A 508 5.66 -33.01 1.91
CA PRO A 508 6.08 -33.71 3.13
C PRO A 508 4.98 -33.67 4.21
N LEU A 509 3.81 -34.17 3.86
CA LEU A 509 2.64 -34.32 4.73
C LEU A 509 2.38 -35.79 5.01
N ASP A 510 1.91 -36.12 6.21
CA ASP A 510 1.43 -37.45 6.56
C ASP A 510 -0.07 -37.57 6.35
N ASP A 511 -0.58 -38.80 6.53
CA ASP A 511 -1.99 -39.12 6.33
C ASP A 511 -2.95 -38.47 7.34
N THR A 512 -2.41 -37.81 8.38
CA THR A 512 -3.19 -37.11 9.40
C THR A 512 -3.36 -35.63 9.08
N ALA A 513 -2.66 -35.11 8.09
CA ALA A 513 -2.73 -33.71 7.68
C ALA A 513 -4.15 -33.30 7.28
N THR A 514 -4.59 -32.15 7.79
CA THR A 514 -5.93 -31.64 7.55
C THR A 514 -5.86 -30.31 6.78
N ALA A 515 -6.51 -30.26 5.60
CA ALA A 515 -6.60 -29.04 4.83
C ALA A 515 -7.30 -27.93 5.62
N ILE A 516 -6.70 -26.73 5.62
CA ILE A 516 -7.28 -25.53 6.23
C ILE A 516 -8.41 -25.00 5.33
N VAL A 517 -8.20 -25.02 4.01
CA VAL A 517 -9.21 -24.68 3.00
C VAL A 517 -9.32 -25.86 2.02
N PRO A 518 -10.52 -26.33 1.67
CA PRO A 518 -10.72 -27.50 0.82
C PRO A 518 -10.49 -27.16 -0.66
N THR A 519 -9.25 -27.02 -1.07
CA THR A 519 -8.83 -26.77 -2.45
C THR A 519 -8.81 -28.07 -3.28
N GLU A 520 -8.69 -27.96 -4.60
CA GLU A 520 -8.55 -29.11 -5.49
C GLU A 520 -7.33 -29.97 -5.12
N TRP A 521 -6.17 -29.32 -4.90
CA TRP A 521 -4.93 -30.03 -4.53
C TRP A 521 -5.05 -30.74 -3.18
N ALA A 522 -5.68 -30.09 -2.21
CA ALA A 522 -5.89 -30.67 -0.89
C ALA A 522 -6.85 -31.91 -0.90
N ARG A 523 -7.75 -31.98 -1.89
CA ARG A 523 -8.70 -33.10 -2.05
C ARG A 523 -8.14 -34.26 -2.88
N SER A 524 -7.15 -33.95 -3.74
CA SER A 524 -6.52 -35.01 -4.55
C SER A 524 -5.48 -35.73 -3.71
N ALA A 525 -5.66 -37.03 -3.48
CA ALA A 525 -4.62 -37.87 -2.89
C ALA A 525 -3.44 -38.16 -3.85
N SER A 526 -3.32 -37.39 -4.93
CA SER A 526 -2.27 -37.52 -5.95
C SER A 526 -1.08 -36.63 -5.65
N GLY A 527 0.15 -37.12 -5.83
CA GLY A 527 1.37 -36.34 -5.81
C GLY A 527 1.50 -35.39 -7.02
N ILE A 528 0.42 -34.70 -7.41
CA ILE A 528 0.39 -33.75 -8.53
C ILE A 528 -0.22 -32.41 -8.04
N ALA A 529 0.56 -31.36 -8.08
CA ALA A 529 0.11 -29.99 -7.88
C ALA A 529 -0.65 -29.51 -9.15
N PRO A 530 -1.95 -29.24 -9.08
CA PRO A 530 -2.69 -28.76 -10.26
C PRO A 530 -2.25 -27.34 -10.67
N PRO A 531 -2.58 -26.89 -11.89
CA PRO A 531 -2.33 -25.52 -12.33
C PRO A 531 -2.88 -24.51 -11.33
N PHE A 532 -2.06 -23.55 -10.91
CA PHE A 532 -2.39 -22.56 -9.87
C PHE A 532 -2.92 -23.18 -8.58
N GLY A 533 -2.45 -24.39 -8.26
CA GLY A 533 -2.89 -25.15 -7.10
C GLY A 533 -2.46 -24.51 -5.78
N VAL A 534 -3.33 -24.65 -4.78
CA VAL A 534 -3.10 -24.20 -3.40
C VAL A 534 -3.21 -25.42 -2.47
N LEU A 535 -2.21 -25.63 -1.64
CA LEU A 535 -2.22 -26.62 -0.57
C LEU A 535 -1.81 -25.95 0.73
N VAL A 536 -2.78 -25.80 1.64
CA VAL A 536 -2.54 -25.29 3.00
C VAL A 536 -3.19 -26.24 3.99
N ALA A 537 -2.35 -26.91 4.79
CA ALA A 537 -2.79 -28.01 5.66
C ALA A 537 -2.09 -27.94 7.03
N LYS A 538 -2.81 -28.28 8.11
CA LYS A 538 -2.21 -28.56 9.42
C LYS A 538 -1.54 -29.91 9.36
N GLY A 539 -0.28 -29.98 9.80
CA GLY A 539 0.51 -31.18 9.93
C GLY A 539 0.64 -31.65 11.37
#